data_5f314501be31c8e546aaacd0fcf30430
#
_entry.id   5f314501be31c8e546aaacd0fcf30430
#
_cell.length_a   1.000
_cell.length_b   1.000
_cell.length_c   1.000
_cell.angle_alpha   90.00
_cell.angle_beta   90.00
_cell.angle_gamma   90.00
#
_symmetry.space_group_name_H-M   'P 1'
#
loop_
_entity.id
_entity.type
_entity.pdbx_description
1 polymer ?
#
loop_
_entity_poly.entity_id
_entity_poly.type
_entity_poly.pdbx_seq_one_letter_code
_entity_poly.pdbx_strand_id
1 'polypeptide(L)'
;MIKSIVIGVYLIAALFTANPVWAQSGGHASVGLGHGEEGYLHLQEMIKHYEFSLQMPDASEELKNHGSVALQHAKEAIKHYNEALKHGNESLGRKASAPMAEGSGGEDDRHSHDEGSH
;
A
#
# COMPACT_ATOMS: atom_id res chain seq x y z
N MET A 1 11.70 54.50 18.82
CA MET A 1 12.12 53.72 17.61
C MET A 1 12.54 52.29 17.93
N ILE A 2 13.32 52.04 18.97
CA ILE A 2 13.80 50.68 19.31
C ILE A 2 12.66 49.71 19.69
N LYS A 3 11.64 50.16 20.40
CA LYS A 3 10.46 49.34 20.80
C LYS A 3 9.64 48.79 19.62
N SER A 4 9.50 49.54 18.55
CA SER A 4 8.76 49.11 17.35
C SER A 4 9.51 48.06 16.54
N ILE A 5 10.83 48.11 16.51
CA ILE A 5 11.69 47.16 15.84
C ILE A 5 11.65 45.79 16.54
N VAL A 6 11.67 45.80 17.88
CA VAL A 6 11.63 44.58 18.70
C VAL A 6 10.31 43.83 18.51
N ILE A 7 9.17 44.54 18.46
CA ILE A 7 7.87 43.93 18.21
C ILE A 7 7.81 43.32 16.82
N GLY A 8 8.39 43.98 15.81
CA GLY A 8 8.43 43.46 14.45
C GLY A 8 9.24 42.15 14.33
N VAL A 9 10.37 42.07 15.03
CA VAL A 9 11.22 40.88 15.04
C VAL A 9 10.54 39.71 15.74
N TYR A 10 9.83 39.95 16.85
CA TYR A 10 9.04 38.89 17.52
C TYR A 10 7.87 38.37 16.67
N LEU A 11 7.20 39.24 15.93
CA LEU A 11 6.11 38.86 15.04
C LEU A 11 6.61 38.00 13.86
N ILE A 12 7.77 38.31 13.31
CA ILE A 12 8.38 37.52 12.22
C ILE A 12 8.88 36.16 12.76
N ALA A 13 9.50 36.13 13.94
CA ALA A 13 9.94 34.90 14.58
C ALA A 13 8.79 33.98 14.90
N ALA A 14 7.64 34.51 15.34
CA ALA A 14 6.43 33.71 15.60
C ALA A 14 5.83 33.08 14.33
N LEU A 15 5.99 33.72 13.18
CA LEU A 15 5.53 33.15 11.90
C LEU A 15 6.41 31.98 11.42
N PHE A 16 7.68 31.94 11.80
CA PHE A 16 8.59 30.85 11.44
C PHE A 16 8.51 29.64 12.39
N THR A 17 7.95 29.79 13.59
CA THR A 17 7.83 28.71 14.57
C THR A 17 6.50 27.97 14.50
N ALA A 18 5.52 28.44 13.71
CA ALA A 18 4.29 27.74 13.46
C ALA A 18 4.53 26.65 12.42
N ASN A 19 5.25 25.58 12.81
CA ASN A 19 5.17 24.33 12.06
C ASN A 19 3.72 23.86 12.17
N PRO A 20 2.97 23.81 11.07
CA PRO A 20 1.60 23.37 11.15
C PRO A 20 1.58 21.93 11.61
N VAL A 21 1.02 21.67 12.78
CA VAL A 21 0.91 20.32 13.40
C VAL A 21 0.23 19.33 12.43
N TRP A 22 -0.62 19.82 11.56
CA TRP A 22 -1.25 19.03 10.51
C TRP A 22 -0.29 18.53 9.42
N ALA A 23 0.87 19.19 9.20
CA ALA A 23 1.89 18.68 8.27
C ALA A 23 2.60 17.42 8.81
N GLN A 24 2.77 17.31 10.14
CA GLN A 24 3.32 16.10 10.76
C GLN A 24 2.33 14.95 10.75
N SER A 25 1.07 15.20 11.03
CA SER A 25 0.03 14.16 10.98
C SER A 25 -0.15 13.61 9.56
N GLY A 26 -0.13 14.46 8.54
CA GLY A 26 -0.16 14.03 7.14
C GLY A 26 1.08 13.22 6.74
N GLY A 27 2.26 13.57 7.26
CA GLY A 27 3.49 12.81 7.07
C GLY A 27 3.40 11.40 7.65
N HIS A 28 2.94 11.26 8.88
CA HIS A 28 2.73 9.95 9.51
C HIS A 28 1.65 9.13 8.81
N ALA A 29 0.55 9.73 8.40
CA ALA A 29 -0.48 9.05 7.63
C ALA A 29 0.05 8.54 6.28
N SER A 30 0.89 9.30 5.61
CA SER A 30 1.52 8.89 4.35
C SER A 30 2.47 7.69 4.53
N VAL A 31 3.26 7.69 5.61
CA VAL A 31 4.13 6.55 5.96
C VAL A 31 3.29 5.31 6.28
N GLY A 32 2.24 5.46 7.09
CA GLY A 32 1.31 4.37 7.40
C GLY A 32 0.65 3.79 6.17
N LEU A 33 0.24 4.65 5.23
CA LEU A 33 -0.34 4.22 3.96
C LEU A 33 0.66 3.41 3.11
N GLY A 34 1.93 3.83 3.06
CA GLY A 34 2.99 3.09 2.37
C GLY A 34 3.20 1.69 2.94
N HIS A 35 3.22 1.55 4.27
CA HIS A 35 3.25 0.22 4.92
C HIS A 35 1.99 -0.60 4.62
N GLY A 36 0.84 0.05 4.56
CA GLY A 36 -0.42 -0.61 4.18
C GLY A 36 -0.38 -1.16 2.75
N GLU A 37 0.18 -0.43 1.81
CA GLU A 37 0.37 -0.87 0.42
C GLU A 37 1.30 -2.08 0.32
N GLU A 38 2.40 -2.10 1.06
CA GLU A 38 3.28 -3.26 1.16
C GLU A 38 2.56 -4.48 1.75
N GLY A 39 1.79 -4.29 2.83
CA GLY A 39 0.98 -5.35 3.44
C GLY A 39 -0.06 -5.92 2.47
N TYR A 40 -0.67 -5.09 1.66
CA TYR A 40 -1.60 -5.52 0.62
C TYR A 40 -0.93 -6.44 -0.40
N LEU A 41 0.26 -6.08 -0.89
CA LEU A 41 1.02 -6.91 -1.83
C LEU A 41 1.43 -8.26 -1.22
N HIS A 42 1.87 -8.27 0.03
CA HIS A 42 2.19 -9.51 0.74
C HIS A 42 0.97 -10.41 0.93
N LEU A 43 -0.19 -9.84 1.21
CA LEU A 43 -1.44 -10.60 1.32
C LEU A 43 -1.86 -11.19 -0.02
N GLN A 44 -1.67 -10.48 -1.13
CA GLN A 44 -1.89 -11.03 -2.47
C GLN A 44 -0.97 -12.23 -2.75
N GLU A 45 0.31 -12.14 -2.39
CA GLU A 45 1.25 -13.25 -2.55
C GLU A 45 0.84 -14.46 -1.69
N MET A 46 0.41 -14.24 -0.45
CA MET A 46 -0.13 -15.31 0.40
C MET A 46 -1.30 -16.02 -0.29
N ILE A 47 -2.25 -15.28 -0.85
CA ILE A 47 -3.41 -15.83 -1.55
C ILE A 47 -2.97 -16.72 -2.71
N LYS A 48 -2.06 -16.24 -3.57
CA LYS A 48 -1.54 -17.00 -4.70
C LYS A 48 -0.87 -18.31 -4.27
N HIS A 49 -0.03 -18.26 -3.25
CA HIS A 49 0.67 -19.45 -2.76
C HIS A 49 -0.30 -20.48 -2.17
N TYR A 50 -1.35 -20.05 -1.44
CA TYR A 50 -2.38 -20.96 -0.96
C TYR A 50 -3.19 -21.57 -2.11
N GLU A 51 -3.55 -20.79 -3.12
CA GLU A 51 -4.23 -21.30 -4.31
C GLU A 51 -3.39 -22.37 -5.02
N PHE A 52 -2.10 -22.14 -5.20
CA PHE A 52 -1.20 -23.14 -5.76
C PHE A 52 -1.11 -24.40 -4.90
N SER A 53 -0.90 -24.23 -3.59
CA SER A 53 -0.72 -25.36 -2.68
C SER A 53 -1.96 -26.28 -2.64
N LEU A 54 -3.15 -25.72 -2.72
CA LEU A 54 -4.41 -26.48 -2.74
C LEU A 54 -4.63 -27.25 -4.05
N GLN A 55 -3.97 -26.85 -5.13
CA GLN A 55 -4.04 -27.54 -6.44
C GLN A 55 -2.99 -28.64 -6.58
N MET A 56 -2.00 -28.69 -5.68
CA MET A 56 -0.94 -29.69 -5.75
C MET A 56 -1.45 -31.09 -5.38
N PRO A 57 -0.99 -32.14 -6.09
CA PRO A 57 -1.47 -33.51 -5.85
C PRO A 57 -1.11 -34.07 -4.48
N ASP A 58 -0.08 -33.53 -3.85
CA ASP A 58 0.40 -33.94 -2.52
C ASP A 58 -0.20 -33.11 -1.35
N ALA A 59 -1.20 -32.29 -1.65
CA ALA A 59 -1.89 -31.51 -0.62
C ALA A 59 -2.54 -32.44 0.43
N SER A 60 -2.15 -32.27 1.70
CA SER A 60 -2.73 -33.02 2.81
C SER A 60 -4.20 -32.66 3.07
N GLU A 61 -4.92 -33.51 3.79
CA GLU A 61 -6.30 -33.22 4.16
C GLU A 61 -6.39 -31.99 5.10
N GLU A 62 -5.43 -31.81 6.00
CA GLU A 62 -5.34 -30.62 6.85
C GLU A 62 -5.15 -29.37 6.00
N LEU A 63 -4.28 -29.42 5.01
CA LEU A 63 -4.06 -28.28 4.10
C LEU A 63 -5.34 -27.97 3.31
N LYS A 64 -6.00 -28.96 2.78
CA LYS A 64 -7.26 -28.76 2.03
C LYS A 64 -8.36 -28.17 2.90
N ASN A 65 -8.52 -28.67 4.10
CA ASN A 65 -9.58 -28.24 5.01
C ASN A 65 -9.30 -26.85 5.60
N HIS A 66 -8.15 -26.67 6.26
CA HIS A 66 -7.81 -25.41 6.93
C HIS A 66 -7.26 -24.36 5.94
N GLY A 67 -6.54 -24.78 4.93
CA GLY A 67 -6.00 -23.90 3.91
C GLY A 67 -7.10 -23.25 3.06
N SER A 68 -8.17 -23.98 2.76
CA SER A 68 -9.33 -23.39 2.05
C SER A 68 -10.01 -22.30 2.87
N VAL A 69 -10.16 -22.53 4.18
CA VAL A 69 -10.73 -21.52 5.10
C VAL A 69 -9.81 -20.31 5.22
N ALA A 70 -8.49 -20.55 5.37
CA ALA A 70 -7.51 -19.48 5.42
C ALA A 70 -7.54 -18.64 4.12
N LEU A 71 -7.62 -19.29 2.96
CA LEU A 71 -7.73 -18.63 1.67
C LEU A 71 -8.99 -17.77 1.56
N GLN A 72 -10.13 -18.28 2.03
CA GLN A 72 -11.37 -17.52 2.04
C GLN A 72 -11.25 -16.26 2.89
N HIS A 73 -10.75 -16.38 4.11
CA HIS A 73 -10.55 -15.22 4.99
C HIS A 73 -9.51 -14.24 4.44
N ALA A 74 -8.46 -14.72 3.78
CA ALA A 74 -7.47 -13.85 3.13
C ALA A 74 -8.09 -13.05 1.97
N LYS A 75 -8.97 -13.66 1.19
CA LYS A 75 -9.72 -12.98 0.12
C LYS A 75 -10.71 -11.94 0.65
N GLU A 76 -11.33 -12.19 1.79
CA GLU A 76 -12.16 -11.20 2.47
C GLU A 76 -11.31 -10.06 3.04
N ALA A 77 -10.19 -10.40 3.67
CA ALA A 77 -9.26 -9.42 4.23
C ALA A 77 -8.71 -8.47 3.17
N ILE A 78 -8.40 -8.96 1.96
CA ILE A 78 -7.86 -8.11 0.89
C ILE A 78 -8.88 -7.08 0.41
N LYS A 79 -10.17 -7.39 0.45
CA LYS A 79 -11.23 -6.42 0.13
C LYS A 79 -11.27 -5.29 1.17
N HIS A 80 -11.23 -5.64 2.45
CA HIS A 80 -11.16 -4.65 3.53
C HIS A 80 -9.88 -3.82 3.50
N TYR A 81 -8.76 -4.46 3.15
CA TYR A 81 -7.49 -3.78 2.97
C TYR A 81 -7.55 -2.73 1.86
N ASN A 82 -8.18 -3.07 0.75
CA ASN A 82 -8.37 -2.18 -0.38
C ASN A 82 -9.22 -0.96 -0.01
N GLU A 83 -10.31 -1.16 0.74
CA GLU A 83 -11.13 -0.05 1.27
C GLU A 83 -10.32 0.83 2.24
N ALA A 84 -9.50 0.24 3.10
CA ALA A 84 -8.64 0.98 4.02
C ALA A 84 -7.62 1.85 3.25
N LEU A 85 -6.99 1.32 2.21
CA LEU A 85 -6.05 2.07 1.37
C LEU A 85 -6.74 3.21 0.60
N LYS A 86 -7.95 2.97 0.12
CA LYS A 86 -8.78 3.98 -0.53
C LYS A 86 -9.05 5.16 0.42
N HIS A 87 -9.59 4.89 1.60
CA HIS A 87 -9.87 5.92 2.59
C HIS A 87 -8.59 6.58 3.11
N GLY A 88 -7.49 5.83 3.22
CA GLY A 88 -6.17 6.37 3.54
C GLY A 88 -5.72 7.42 2.52
N ASN A 89 -5.86 7.15 1.23
CA ASN A 89 -5.57 8.10 0.17
C ASN A 89 -6.49 9.33 0.22
N GLU A 90 -7.78 9.11 0.40
CA GLU A 90 -8.77 10.19 0.52
C GLU A 90 -8.47 11.09 1.73
N SER A 91 -8.01 10.53 2.84
CA SER A 91 -7.63 11.28 4.04
C SER A 91 -6.46 12.26 3.79
N LEU A 92 -5.64 11.99 2.79
CA LEU A 92 -4.54 12.83 2.34
C LEU A 92 -4.93 13.76 1.18
N GLY A 93 -6.22 13.84 0.84
CA GLY A 93 -6.70 14.64 -0.28
C GLY A 93 -6.32 14.08 -1.66
N ARG A 94 -5.88 12.83 -1.72
CA ARG A 94 -5.57 12.13 -2.98
C ARG A 94 -6.84 11.49 -3.52
N LYS A 95 -6.98 11.46 -4.84
CA LYS A 95 -8.02 10.61 -5.44
C LYS A 95 -7.70 9.16 -5.09
N ALA A 96 -8.73 8.41 -4.72
CA ALA A 96 -8.59 6.98 -4.56
C ALA A 96 -8.00 6.41 -5.84
N SER A 97 -6.87 5.74 -5.71
CA SER A 97 -6.34 4.93 -6.80
C SER A 97 -7.43 3.93 -7.18
N ALA A 98 -7.60 3.67 -8.47
CA ALA A 98 -8.44 2.56 -8.89
C ALA A 98 -8.04 1.33 -8.08
N PRO A 99 -8.99 0.47 -7.66
CA PRO A 99 -8.65 -0.75 -6.94
C PRO A 99 -7.51 -1.42 -7.70
N MET A 100 -6.44 -1.74 -6.99
CA MET A 100 -5.33 -2.43 -7.61
C MET A 100 -5.92 -3.70 -8.22
N ALA A 101 -5.93 -3.76 -9.55
CA ALA A 101 -6.57 -4.83 -10.28
C ALA A 101 -6.03 -6.16 -9.75
N GLU A 102 -6.93 -7.04 -9.34
CA GLU A 102 -6.57 -8.41 -9.02
C GLU A 102 -5.79 -8.97 -10.19
N GLY A 103 -4.45 -9.08 -9.97
CA GLY A 103 -3.60 -9.91 -10.80
C GLY A 103 -3.74 -9.74 -12.32
N SER A 104 -3.45 -8.58 -12.86
CA SER A 104 -2.87 -8.52 -14.19
C SER A 104 -1.46 -9.07 -14.08
N GLY A 105 -1.32 -10.38 -14.09
CA GLY A 105 -0.08 -11.04 -14.37
C GLY A 105 0.39 -10.55 -15.72
N GLY A 106 1.34 -9.60 -15.72
CA GLY A 106 2.01 -9.17 -16.92
C GLY A 106 2.91 -10.31 -17.40
N GLU A 107 2.36 -11.18 -18.21
CA GLU A 107 3.13 -11.95 -19.15
C GLU A 107 3.52 -11.01 -20.26
N ASP A 108 4.72 -10.49 -20.20
CA ASP A 108 5.43 -10.05 -21.40
C ASP A 108 6.95 -10.08 -21.15
N ASP A 109 7.48 -11.28 -21.00
CA ASP A 109 8.87 -11.56 -21.37
C ASP A 109 8.89 -12.28 -22.70
N ARG A 110 8.59 -11.55 -23.78
CA ARG A 110 9.01 -11.95 -25.11
C ARG A 110 10.48 -11.57 -25.26
N HIS A 111 11.35 -12.41 -24.77
CA HIS A 111 12.68 -12.48 -25.30
C HIS A 111 12.61 -13.16 -26.67
N SER A 112 12.50 -12.33 -27.68
CA SER A 112 12.84 -12.72 -29.04
C SER A 112 14.36 -12.85 -29.11
N HIS A 113 14.87 -14.05 -28.93
CA HIS A 113 16.20 -14.41 -29.42
C HIS A 113 16.09 -14.60 -30.93
N ASP A 114 16.48 -13.56 -31.65
CA ASP A 114 16.84 -13.67 -33.04
C ASP A 114 18.27 -14.25 -33.12
N GLU A 115 18.38 -15.54 -33.31
CA GLU A 115 19.62 -16.17 -33.69
C GLU A 115 19.66 -16.22 -35.22
N GLY A 116 20.33 -15.23 -35.77
CA GLY A 116 20.77 -15.26 -37.17
C GLY A 116 21.75 -16.38 -37.40
N SER A 117 21.31 -17.29 -38.23
CA SER A 117 22.15 -18.38 -38.77
C SER A 117 23.15 -17.85 -39.78
N HIS A 118 24.35 -18.37 -39.67
CA HIS A 118 25.29 -18.53 -40.77
C HIS A 118 25.59 -19.99 -40.98
#